data_9e7780e94650e6080440431edb5ad489
#
_entry.id   9e7780e94650e6080440431edb5ad489
#
_cell.length_a   1.000
_cell.length_b   1.000
_cell.length_c   1.000
_cell.angle_alpha   90.00
_cell.angle_beta   90.00
_cell.angle_gamma   90.00
#
_symmetry.space_group_name_H-M   'P 1'
#
loop_
_entity.id
_entity.type
_entity.pdbx_description
1 polymer ?
#
loop_
_entity_poly.entity_id
_entity_poly.type
_entity_poly.pdbx_seq_one_letter_code
_entity_poly.pdbx_strand_id
1 'polypeptide(L)'
;MYPAFIQRVLRRSVVAAAIAASAITVSASDWPEWRGPSRDGRAAETNLPSSWSVKGENLAWRIPVGSRSAPVAFGNRIYVNSPTPGDPSATQERLIAIDAETGKIVWERKFSQFLSDVPQHRASWASPAVDPETGNIFLFTVAAQLVCVSPDGKILWDRSLTDEYGAVTTHGGRTTSPIIEGDKVILNALILAWGDLNRPGNRYFAFDKKTGQTIWVASPQSRHYDTNYSTPIVADINGIRALMVGGTDGVYHALKVNTGEKIWSIEVSKRAILNSALFRDNVAYITHGEENLDTTEMGMVAAIDATKTGVLTADAFKWRTRGFLPTFASPVLDTDRLYAVDNSAILGAFDVQTGAKLWEKTLGTLQKGSPVLADGKLYIGTENGKFYILRPSATGAEVLDEEMLGTPQSPEAIVASPIVADGRIYVTSMEAMYAIGKRAARKGSGASSASGASGASGASGASSAPAVVQVFPYEALLLPGQTVALKARLFDANGNFIREEPAAQ
;
A
#
# COMPACT_ATOMS: atom_id res chain seq x y z
N MET A 1 4.98 87.92 35.72
CA MET A 1 4.91 87.31 34.37
C MET A 1 5.39 85.88 34.46
N TYR A 2 4.47 84.94 34.36
CA TYR A 2 4.72 83.48 34.46
C TYR A 2 5.14 82.91 33.17
N PRO A 3 5.87 81.79 33.18
CA PRO A 3 5.51 80.71 32.31
C PRO A 3 5.27 79.37 33.05
N ALA A 4 4.31 78.63 32.50
CA ALA A 4 3.70 77.41 33.00
C ALA A 4 4.63 76.20 32.90
N PHE A 5 4.55 75.38 33.95
CA PHE A 5 5.16 74.03 34.00
C PHE A 5 4.22 73.01 33.29
N ILE A 6 4.73 72.29 32.27
CA ILE A 6 4.08 71.21 31.66
C ILE A 6 4.70 69.95 32.23
N GLN A 7 3.93 69.20 33.06
CA GLN A 7 4.27 67.87 33.52
C GLN A 7 3.99 66.87 32.37
N ARG A 8 4.99 66.21 31.88
CA ARG A 8 4.85 65.03 31.02
C ARG A 8 4.70 63.80 31.89
N VAL A 9 3.50 63.24 31.87
CA VAL A 9 3.20 61.91 32.41
C VAL A 9 3.63 60.87 31.39
N LEU A 10 4.69 60.13 31.68
CA LEU A 10 5.13 58.96 30.94
C LEU A 10 4.19 57.79 31.27
N ARG A 11 3.29 57.47 30.38
CA ARG A 11 2.56 56.18 30.41
C ARG A 11 3.51 55.10 29.92
N ARG A 12 3.94 54.22 30.83
CA ARG A 12 4.59 52.95 30.49
C ARG A 12 3.52 52.02 30.03
N SER A 13 3.44 51.79 28.73
CA SER A 13 2.65 50.70 28.14
C SER A 13 3.42 49.40 28.32
N VAL A 14 2.95 48.53 29.23
CA VAL A 14 3.43 47.17 29.33
C VAL A 14 2.74 46.39 28.19
N VAL A 15 3.52 46.07 27.15
CA VAL A 15 3.08 45.12 26.11
C VAL A 15 3.30 43.74 26.69
N ALA A 16 2.22 43.11 27.16
CA ALA A 16 2.19 41.67 27.47
C ALA A 16 2.20 40.91 26.16
N ALA A 17 3.36 40.38 25.78
CA ALA A 17 3.44 39.39 24.70
C ALA A 17 2.78 38.09 25.16
N ALA A 18 1.55 37.86 24.74
CA ALA A 18 0.90 36.56 24.86
C ALA A 18 1.61 35.61 23.88
N ILE A 19 2.48 34.76 24.39
CA ILE A 19 2.99 33.60 23.66
C ILE A 19 1.78 32.65 23.49
N ALA A 20 1.09 32.74 22.36
CA ALA A 20 0.15 31.72 21.95
C ALA A 20 0.93 30.45 21.67
N ALA A 21 0.96 29.53 22.62
CA ALA A 21 1.36 28.17 22.39
C ALA A 21 0.39 27.61 21.34
N SER A 22 0.80 27.63 20.08
CA SER A 22 0.07 26.91 19.02
C SER A 22 0.15 25.44 19.40
N ALA A 23 -0.93 24.92 19.99
CA ALA A 23 -1.14 23.51 20.14
C ALA A 23 -1.08 22.93 18.71
N ILE A 24 -0.01 22.24 18.37
CA ILE A 24 0.10 21.46 17.15
C ILE A 24 -0.99 20.42 17.26
N THR A 25 -2.12 20.69 16.67
CA THR A 25 -3.21 19.71 16.59
C THR A 25 -2.74 18.65 15.62
N VAL A 26 -2.34 17.49 16.13
CA VAL A 26 -2.15 16.27 15.32
C VAL A 26 -3.47 16.05 14.59
N SER A 27 -3.45 16.16 13.28
CA SER A 27 -4.60 15.81 12.46
C SER A 27 -4.70 14.31 12.46
N ALA A 28 -5.81 13.77 12.94
CA ALA A 28 -6.11 12.35 12.79
C ALA A 28 -6.06 12.01 11.29
N SER A 29 -5.27 11.01 10.91
CA SER A 29 -5.09 10.59 9.53
C SER A 29 -5.64 9.19 9.30
N ASP A 30 -6.25 8.99 8.14
CA ASP A 30 -6.66 7.68 7.69
C ASP A 30 -5.47 6.92 7.09
N TRP A 31 -5.57 5.59 7.08
CA TRP A 31 -4.66 4.67 6.41
C TRP A 31 -5.49 3.76 5.48
N PRO A 32 -6.01 4.29 4.35
CA PRO A 32 -7.12 3.67 3.64
C PRO A 32 -6.74 2.46 2.79
N GLU A 33 -5.47 2.23 2.52
CA GLU A 33 -4.99 1.15 1.65
C GLU A 33 -3.60 0.66 2.03
N TRP A 34 -3.11 -0.36 1.33
CA TRP A 34 -1.77 -0.93 1.51
C TRP A 34 -0.70 0.17 1.54
N ARG A 35 0.08 0.19 2.63
CA ARG A 35 1.16 1.16 2.91
C ARG A 35 0.71 2.61 3.04
N GLY A 36 -0.58 2.85 3.30
CA GLY A 36 -1.12 4.16 3.64
C GLY A 36 -1.45 5.04 2.44
N PRO A 37 -1.86 6.28 2.70
CA PRO A 37 -2.42 7.17 1.67
C PRO A 37 -1.43 7.52 0.55
N SER A 38 -0.13 7.45 0.81
CA SER A 38 0.93 7.67 -0.19
C SER A 38 1.53 6.38 -0.72
N ARG A 39 1.08 5.21 -0.28
CA ARG A 39 1.57 3.86 -0.66
C ARG A 39 3.07 3.67 -0.42
N ASP A 40 3.64 4.43 0.49
CA ASP A 40 5.10 4.46 0.76
C ASP A 40 5.49 3.98 2.15
N GLY A 41 4.52 3.61 3.00
CA GLY A 41 4.76 3.15 4.37
C GLY A 41 5.07 4.27 5.36
N ARG A 42 4.73 5.53 5.03
CA ARG A 42 4.95 6.68 5.91
C ARG A 42 3.64 7.23 6.46
N ALA A 43 3.69 7.68 7.71
CA ALA A 43 2.63 8.49 8.30
C ALA A 43 3.19 9.85 8.74
N ALA A 44 2.39 10.88 8.57
CA ALA A 44 2.72 12.24 9.01
C ALA A 44 2.42 12.48 10.50
N GLU A 45 1.87 11.50 11.19
CA GLU A 45 1.49 11.58 12.59
C GLU A 45 2.70 11.72 13.51
N THR A 46 2.52 12.46 14.60
CA THR A 46 3.53 12.74 15.61
C THR A 46 3.02 12.38 17.01
N ASN A 47 3.90 12.38 18.00
CA ASN A 47 3.59 12.01 19.38
C ASN A 47 3.07 10.58 19.54
N LEU A 48 3.55 9.68 18.69
CA LEU A 48 3.27 8.26 18.80
C LEU A 48 4.03 7.62 19.96
N PRO A 49 3.50 6.55 20.59
CA PRO A 49 4.19 5.85 21.66
C PRO A 49 5.62 5.42 21.28
N SER A 50 6.54 5.58 22.23
CA SER A 50 7.92 5.09 22.13
C SER A 50 8.11 3.80 22.89
N SER A 51 7.10 3.36 23.66
CA SER A 51 7.04 2.09 24.38
C SER A 51 5.60 1.61 24.49
N TRP A 52 5.42 0.32 24.68
CA TRP A 52 4.13 -0.30 24.98
C TRP A 52 4.35 -1.69 25.58
N SER A 53 3.30 -2.30 26.10
CA SER A 53 3.37 -3.69 26.57
C SER A 53 2.04 -4.40 26.41
N VAL A 54 2.08 -5.67 26.05
CA VAL A 54 0.91 -6.57 26.08
C VAL A 54 0.27 -6.66 27.48
N LYS A 55 1.00 -6.24 28.53
CA LYS A 55 0.52 -6.16 29.92
C LYS A 55 -0.28 -4.90 30.23
N GLY A 56 -0.42 -3.98 29.27
CA GLY A 56 -1.31 -2.84 29.35
C GLY A 56 -0.68 -1.46 29.21
N GLU A 57 0.65 -1.31 29.27
CA GLU A 57 1.28 -0.02 28.99
C GLU A 57 0.98 0.41 27.53
N ASN A 58 0.38 1.58 27.36
CA ASN A 58 -0.02 2.12 26.06
C ASN A 58 -0.87 1.18 25.17
N LEU A 59 -1.39 0.09 25.71
CA LEU A 59 -2.29 -0.83 25.02
C LEU A 59 -3.73 -0.32 25.17
N ALA A 60 -4.35 0.11 24.08
CA ALA A 60 -5.74 0.55 24.07
C ALA A 60 -6.70 -0.66 24.08
N TRP A 61 -6.46 -1.64 23.23
CA TRP A 61 -7.19 -2.90 23.19
C TRP A 61 -6.42 -4.00 22.44
N ARG A 62 -6.80 -5.25 22.73
CA ARG A 62 -6.40 -6.46 22.01
C ARG A 62 -7.65 -7.27 21.66
N ILE A 63 -7.71 -7.80 20.45
CA ILE A 63 -8.79 -8.68 20.01
C ILE A 63 -8.22 -9.93 19.32
N PRO A 64 -8.90 -11.10 19.42
CA PRO A 64 -8.43 -12.36 18.81
C PRO A 64 -8.80 -12.39 17.31
N VAL A 65 -8.26 -11.46 16.56
CA VAL A 65 -8.37 -11.37 15.10
C VAL A 65 -6.97 -11.34 14.53
N GLY A 66 -6.47 -12.53 14.19
CA GLY A 66 -5.16 -12.70 13.59
C GLY A 66 -5.23 -12.64 12.06
N SER A 67 -4.17 -12.18 11.42
CA SER A 67 -4.08 -12.11 9.96
C SER A 67 -2.65 -11.95 9.44
N ARG A 68 -2.47 -12.28 8.16
CA ARG A 68 -1.33 -11.89 7.33
C ARG A 68 -1.52 -10.54 6.66
N SER A 69 -2.77 -10.14 6.49
CA SER A 69 -3.16 -8.87 5.90
C SER A 69 -2.83 -7.71 6.84
N ALA A 70 -2.17 -6.67 6.32
CA ALA A 70 -2.13 -5.41 7.03
C ALA A 70 -3.54 -4.83 7.10
N PRO A 71 -4.00 -4.36 8.27
CA PRO A 71 -5.28 -3.70 8.37
C PRO A 71 -5.24 -2.36 7.63
N VAL A 72 -6.43 -1.78 7.41
CA VAL A 72 -6.58 -0.39 6.95
C VAL A 72 -7.49 0.36 7.90
N ALA A 73 -7.29 1.66 8.01
CA ALA A 73 -8.05 2.53 8.90
C ALA A 73 -8.74 3.63 8.10
N PHE A 74 -10.04 3.77 8.29
CA PHE A 74 -10.80 4.86 7.68
C PHE A 74 -11.97 5.29 8.58
N GLY A 75 -12.06 6.57 8.83
CA GLY A 75 -13.06 7.08 9.74
C GLY A 75 -12.90 6.51 11.15
N ASN A 76 -13.96 5.94 11.68
CA ASN A 76 -13.94 5.27 12.99
C ASN A 76 -13.85 3.74 12.87
N ARG A 77 -13.26 3.24 11.80
CA ARG A 77 -13.21 1.80 11.50
C ARG A 77 -11.80 1.35 11.15
N ILE A 78 -11.52 0.13 11.59
CA ILE A 78 -10.40 -0.67 11.10
C ILE A 78 -11.00 -1.80 10.28
N TYR A 79 -10.48 -2.01 9.08
CA TYR A 79 -10.88 -3.13 8.24
C TYR A 79 -9.70 -4.07 8.05
N VAL A 80 -9.96 -5.37 8.14
CA VAL A 80 -8.93 -6.39 7.95
C VAL A 80 -9.49 -7.62 7.26
N ASN A 81 -8.70 -8.20 6.37
CA ASN A 81 -8.94 -9.53 5.83
C ASN A 81 -8.32 -10.56 6.78
N SER A 82 -9.09 -11.52 7.25
CA SER A 82 -8.67 -12.49 8.27
C SER A 82 -9.24 -13.88 7.96
N PRO A 83 -8.49 -14.98 8.17
CA PRO A 83 -9.07 -16.30 8.03
C PRO A 83 -10.12 -16.59 9.12
N THR A 84 -11.07 -17.47 8.84
CA THR A 84 -11.96 -17.97 9.90
C THR A 84 -11.14 -18.78 10.91
N PRO A 85 -11.40 -18.61 12.21
CA PRO A 85 -10.80 -19.48 13.23
C PRO A 85 -11.40 -20.89 13.18
N GLY A 86 -10.67 -21.87 13.73
CA GLY A 86 -11.17 -23.23 13.90
C GLY A 86 -10.60 -24.21 12.90
N ASP A 87 -11.46 -25.06 12.32
CA ASP A 87 -11.07 -26.17 11.44
C ASP A 87 -10.34 -25.67 10.18
N PRO A 88 -9.08 -26.04 9.96
CA PRO A 88 -8.33 -25.67 8.77
C PRO A 88 -8.96 -26.15 7.46
N SER A 89 -9.72 -27.24 7.47
CA SER A 89 -10.39 -27.78 6.28
C SER A 89 -11.63 -26.98 5.87
N ALA A 90 -12.17 -26.17 6.76
CA ALA A 90 -13.34 -25.33 6.55
C ALA A 90 -12.99 -23.82 6.52
N THR A 91 -11.73 -23.49 6.29
CA THR A 91 -11.27 -22.09 6.29
C THR A 91 -11.95 -21.27 5.21
N GLN A 92 -12.41 -20.09 5.61
CA GLN A 92 -12.89 -19.02 4.73
C GLN A 92 -12.10 -17.74 5.01
N GLU A 93 -12.08 -16.79 4.08
CA GLU A 93 -11.64 -15.45 4.35
C GLU A 93 -12.77 -14.60 4.92
N ARG A 94 -12.43 -13.64 5.77
CA ARG A 94 -13.38 -12.70 6.36
C ARG A 94 -12.90 -11.28 6.18
N LEU A 95 -13.71 -10.43 5.59
CA LEU A 95 -13.56 -8.99 5.75
C LEU A 95 -14.26 -8.57 7.05
N ILE A 96 -13.52 -8.02 7.98
CA ILE A 96 -13.99 -7.63 9.30
C ILE A 96 -13.89 -6.13 9.45
N ALA A 97 -14.98 -5.49 9.89
CA ALA A 97 -14.98 -4.10 10.34
C ALA A 97 -14.96 -4.04 11.86
N ILE A 98 -14.01 -3.32 12.41
CA ILE A 98 -13.74 -3.18 13.84
C ILE A 98 -13.92 -1.72 14.21
N ASP A 99 -14.57 -1.43 15.33
CA ASP A 99 -14.63 -0.10 15.90
C ASP A 99 -13.22 0.30 16.39
N ALA A 100 -12.68 1.36 15.83
CA ALA A 100 -11.30 1.77 16.08
C ALA A 100 -11.05 2.18 17.53
N GLU A 101 -12.09 2.68 18.25
CA GLU A 101 -11.95 3.09 19.65
C GLU A 101 -11.94 1.90 20.60
N THR A 102 -12.86 0.97 20.41
CA THR A 102 -13.15 -0.09 21.38
C THR A 102 -12.60 -1.46 21.02
N GLY A 103 -12.17 -1.67 19.78
CA GLY A 103 -11.77 -2.99 19.27
C GLY A 103 -12.96 -3.94 19.03
N LYS A 104 -14.22 -3.50 19.16
CA LYS A 104 -15.38 -4.36 18.94
C LYS A 104 -15.62 -4.59 17.46
N ILE A 105 -15.87 -5.85 17.09
CA ILE A 105 -16.30 -6.21 15.74
C ILE A 105 -17.69 -5.59 15.51
N VAL A 106 -17.83 -4.83 14.43
CA VAL A 106 -19.07 -4.17 14.03
C VAL A 106 -19.85 -5.07 13.07
N TRP A 107 -19.15 -5.64 12.10
CA TRP A 107 -19.67 -6.63 11.18
C TRP A 107 -18.52 -7.46 10.59
N GLU A 108 -18.86 -8.63 10.04
CA GLU A 108 -17.97 -9.44 9.22
C GLU A 108 -18.71 -9.96 7.98
N ARG A 109 -17.95 -10.18 6.89
CA ARG A 109 -18.40 -10.89 5.68
C ARG A 109 -17.44 -12.01 5.36
N LYS A 110 -17.99 -13.19 5.11
CA LYS A 110 -17.22 -14.40 4.80
C LYS A 110 -17.23 -14.66 3.30
N PHE A 111 -16.10 -15.08 2.79
CA PHE A 111 -15.89 -15.42 1.38
C PHE A 111 -15.35 -16.85 1.31
N SER A 112 -15.88 -17.63 0.38
CA SER A 112 -15.44 -19.00 0.16
C SER A 112 -13.97 -19.01 -0.30
N GLN A 113 -13.22 -19.95 0.21
CA GLN A 113 -11.89 -20.27 -0.24
C GLN A 113 -11.99 -21.47 -1.17
N PHE A 114 -11.84 -21.22 -2.46
CA PHE A 114 -11.86 -22.29 -3.46
C PHE A 114 -10.46 -22.46 -4.02
N LEU A 115 -9.62 -23.25 -3.33
CA LEU A 115 -8.36 -23.73 -3.91
C LEU A 115 -7.81 -24.86 -3.05
N SER A 116 -7.39 -25.94 -3.69
CA SER A 116 -6.92 -27.15 -3.05
C SER A 116 -5.57 -27.04 -2.35
N ASP A 117 -4.78 -26.00 -2.66
CA ASP A 117 -3.41 -25.83 -2.16
C ASP A 117 -3.20 -24.61 -1.23
N VAL A 118 -4.29 -23.98 -0.76
CA VAL A 118 -4.21 -22.86 0.17
C VAL A 118 -4.41 -23.34 1.60
N PRO A 119 -3.34 -23.56 2.34
CA PRO A 119 -3.46 -23.91 3.76
C PRO A 119 -3.95 -22.69 4.55
N GLN A 120 -4.72 -22.92 5.61
CA GLN A 120 -5.32 -21.89 6.45
C GLN A 120 -4.32 -20.79 6.84
N HIS A 121 -3.11 -21.17 7.22
CA HIS A 121 -2.06 -20.24 7.64
C HIS A 121 -1.54 -19.36 6.49
N ARG A 122 -2.01 -19.52 5.26
CA ARG A 122 -1.66 -18.68 4.10
C ARG A 122 -2.84 -17.91 3.53
N ALA A 123 -4.04 -18.11 4.00
CA ALA A 123 -5.20 -17.32 3.62
C ALA A 123 -5.08 -15.86 4.08
N SER A 124 -5.87 -14.99 3.49
CA SER A 124 -6.01 -13.59 3.88
C SER A 124 -4.70 -12.79 3.76
N TRP A 125 -4.10 -12.83 2.59
CA TRP A 125 -2.85 -12.11 2.32
C TRP A 125 -3.09 -10.65 1.91
N ALA A 126 -4.07 -10.39 1.02
CA ALA A 126 -4.36 -9.06 0.52
C ALA A 126 -4.94 -8.15 1.60
N SER A 127 -4.41 -6.94 1.72
CA SER A 127 -5.03 -5.87 2.51
C SER A 127 -6.26 -5.34 1.78
N PRO A 128 -7.35 -5.00 2.47
CA PRO A 128 -8.44 -4.27 1.86
C PRO A 128 -8.00 -2.85 1.48
N ALA A 129 -8.80 -2.19 0.61
CA ALA A 129 -8.66 -0.77 0.33
C ALA A 129 -10.00 -0.08 0.53
N VAL A 130 -10.00 1.14 1.08
CA VAL A 130 -11.20 1.95 1.32
C VAL A 130 -11.19 3.14 0.40
N ASP A 131 -12.27 3.35 -0.35
CA ASP A 131 -12.46 4.54 -1.17
C ASP A 131 -12.75 5.76 -0.28
N PRO A 132 -11.88 6.77 -0.26
CA PRO A 132 -12.10 7.95 0.57
C PRO A 132 -13.35 8.77 0.21
N GLU A 133 -13.86 8.64 -1.00
CA GLU A 133 -15.06 9.38 -1.45
C GLU A 133 -16.35 8.76 -0.92
N THR A 134 -16.43 7.43 -0.89
CA THR A 134 -17.67 6.70 -0.59
C THR A 134 -17.62 5.92 0.71
N GLY A 135 -16.42 5.66 1.23
CA GLY A 135 -16.19 4.73 2.33
C GLY A 135 -16.33 3.26 1.93
N ASN A 136 -16.56 2.94 0.66
CA ASN A 136 -16.68 1.57 0.20
C ASN A 136 -15.34 0.84 0.31
N ILE A 137 -15.41 -0.44 0.67
CA ILE A 137 -14.27 -1.29 0.92
C ILE A 137 -14.11 -2.27 -0.24
N PHE A 138 -12.90 -2.39 -0.76
CA PHE A 138 -12.54 -3.34 -1.80
C PHE A 138 -11.61 -4.41 -1.24
N LEU A 139 -11.88 -5.65 -1.58
CA LEU A 139 -11.04 -6.79 -1.20
C LEU A 139 -10.86 -7.73 -2.40
N PHE A 140 -9.63 -8.17 -2.61
CA PHE A 140 -9.30 -9.23 -3.55
C PHE A 140 -9.00 -10.51 -2.76
N THR A 141 -9.88 -11.49 -2.87
CA THR A 141 -9.82 -12.71 -2.06
C THR A 141 -8.86 -13.75 -2.65
N VAL A 142 -8.54 -14.74 -1.85
CA VAL A 142 -7.74 -15.89 -2.29
C VAL A 142 -8.40 -16.72 -3.38
N ALA A 143 -9.72 -16.66 -3.50
CA ALA A 143 -10.48 -17.27 -4.60
C ALA A 143 -10.48 -16.41 -5.88
N ALA A 144 -9.60 -15.41 -5.97
CA ALA A 144 -9.56 -14.43 -7.06
C ALA A 144 -10.89 -13.70 -7.29
N GLN A 145 -11.66 -13.48 -6.23
CA GLN A 145 -12.88 -12.69 -6.25
C GLN A 145 -12.55 -11.25 -5.82
N LEU A 146 -12.89 -10.27 -6.65
CA LEU A 146 -12.86 -8.85 -6.28
C LEU A 146 -14.24 -8.45 -5.80
N VAL A 147 -14.32 -7.93 -4.58
CA VAL A 147 -15.59 -7.52 -3.96
C VAL A 147 -15.56 -6.05 -3.56
N CYS A 148 -16.70 -5.39 -3.73
CA CYS A 148 -16.97 -4.06 -3.20
C CYS A 148 -18.04 -4.15 -2.12
N VAL A 149 -17.72 -3.67 -0.93
CA VAL A 149 -18.57 -3.73 0.25
C VAL A 149 -18.82 -2.33 0.78
N SER A 150 -20.06 -1.99 1.10
CA SER A 150 -20.40 -0.69 1.71
C SER A 150 -19.91 -0.59 3.16
N PRO A 151 -19.84 0.62 3.75
CA PRO A 151 -19.42 0.82 5.14
C PRO A 151 -20.25 0.06 6.18
N ASP A 152 -21.51 -0.27 5.87
CA ASP A 152 -22.41 -1.08 6.69
C ASP A 152 -22.30 -2.59 6.42
N GLY A 153 -21.37 -3.01 5.55
CA GLY A 153 -21.06 -4.40 5.28
C GLY A 153 -21.93 -5.06 4.22
N LYS A 154 -22.67 -4.31 3.39
CA LYS A 154 -23.45 -4.87 2.28
C LYS A 154 -22.56 -5.01 1.05
N ILE A 155 -22.58 -6.18 0.41
CA ILE A 155 -21.92 -6.38 -0.88
C ILE A 155 -22.69 -5.55 -1.93
N LEU A 156 -21.98 -4.63 -2.59
CA LEU A 156 -22.53 -3.78 -3.63
C LEU A 156 -22.38 -4.42 -5.02
N TRP A 157 -21.23 -5.00 -5.27
CA TRP A 157 -20.93 -5.81 -6.44
C TRP A 157 -19.74 -6.72 -6.14
N ASP A 158 -19.59 -7.77 -6.93
CA ASP A 158 -18.46 -8.67 -6.92
C ASP A 158 -18.15 -9.21 -8.33
N ARG A 159 -16.92 -9.65 -8.53
CA ARG A 159 -16.40 -10.21 -9.78
C ARG A 159 -15.55 -11.43 -9.49
N SER A 160 -15.84 -12.53 -10.15
CA SER A 160 -15.00 -13.72 -10.14
C SER A 160 -13.98 -13.66 -11.26
N LEU A 161 -12.76 -13.25 -10.95
CA LEU A 161 -11.69 -13.20 -11.97
C LEU A 161 -11.24 -14.61 -12.40
N THR A 162 -11.53 -15.62 -11.60
CA THR A 162 -11.35 -17.03 -11.99
C THR A 162 -12.28 -17.39 -13.14
N ASP A 163 -13.57 -17.11 -13.01
CA ASP A 163 -14.56 -17.47 -14.03
C ASP A 163 -14.43 -16.60 -15.30
N GLU A 164 -14.10 -15.33 -15.12
CA GLU A 164 -14.06 -14.37 -16.22
C GLU A 164 -12.75 -14.42 -17.00
N TYR A 165 -11.61 -14.63 -16.30
CA TYR A 165 -10.27 -14.51 -16.90
C TYR A 165 -9.38 -15.72 -16.68
N GLY A 166 -9.85 -16.76 -15.98
CA GLY A 166 -9.01 -17.86 -15.57
C GLY A 166 -7.95 -17.48 -14.53
N ALA A 167 -8.21 -16.41 -13.76
CA ALA A 167 -7.28 -15.99 -12.73
C ALA A 167 -7.24 -17.00 -11.58
N VAL A 168 -6.05 -17.20 -11.04
CA VAL A 168 -5.81 -18.06 -9.88
C VAL A 168 -4.86 -17.39 -8.92
N THR A 169 -4.92 -17.84 -7.68
CA THR A 169 -3.91 -17.52 -6.67
C THR A 169 -3.07 -18.77 -6.47
N THR A 170 -1.81 -18.70 -6.83
CA THR A 170 -0.90 -19.84 -6.77
C THR A 170 -0.09 -19.86 -5.48
N HIS A 171 0.56 -21.00 -5.20
CA HIS A 171 1.45 -21.20 -4.05
C HIS A 171 0.89 -20.70 -2.72
N GLY A 172 -0.33 -21.13 -2.40
CA GLY A 172 -0.88 -20.92 -1.09
C GLY A 172 -1.54 -19.57 -0.87
N GLY A 173 -2.27 -19.08 -1.87
CA GLY A 173 -3.25 -18.03 -1.66
C GLY A 173 -2.68 -16.60 -1.53
N ARG A 174 -1.50 -16.37 -2.05
CA ARG A 174 -0.90 -15.03 -2.06
C ARG A 174 -1.56 -14.19 -3.13
N THR A 175 -2.11 -13.06 -2.75
CA THR A 175 -2.82 -12.11 -3.62
C THR A 175 -2.26 -10.71 -3.43
N THR A 176 -2.38 -9.88 -4.47
CA THR A 176 -2.06 -8.45 -4.35
C THR A 176 -3.18 -7.71 -3.64
N SER A 177 -2.85 -6.63 -2.97
CA SER A 177 -3.86 -5.72 -2.44
C SER A 177 -4.42 -4.85 -3.56
N PRO A 178 -5.74 -4.64 -3.65
CA PRO A 178 -6.29 -3.65 -4.56
C PRO A 178 -5.86 -2.24 -4.13
N ILE A 179 -5.71 -1.34 -5.11
CA ILE A 179 -5.50 0.09 -4.87
C ILE A 179 -6.61 0.89 -5.55
N ILE A 180 -6.90 2.08 -5.00
CA ILE A 180 -7.94 2.96 -5.53
C ILE A 180 -7.28 4.19 -6.12
N GLU A 181 -7.55 4.45 -7.40
CA GLU A 181 -7.00 5.61 -8.09
C GLU A 181 -8.07 6.27 -8.98
N GLY A 182 -8.52 7.45 -8.58
CA GLY A 182 -9.60 8.16 -9.25
C GLY A 182 -10.91 7.36 -9.26
N ASP A 183 -11.40 7.04 -10.43
CA ASP A 183 -12.60 6.23 -10.65
C ASP A 183 -12.34 4.70 -10.69
N LYS A 184 -11.10 4.27 -10.41
CA LYS A 184 -10.65 2.89 -10.62
C LYS A 184 -10.30 2.18 -9.34
N VAL A 185 -10.58 0.87 -9.30
CA VAL A 185 -9.89 -0.09 -8.45
C VAL A 185 -8.95 -0.91 -9.33
N ILE A 186 -7.67 -0.96 -8.95
CA ILE A 186 -6.61 -1.58 -9.76
C ILE A 186 -5.96 -2.70 -8.98
N LEU A 187 -5.72 -3.83 -9.63
CA LEU A 187 -5.03 -4.98 -9.07
C LEU A 187 -4.32 -5.77 -10.18
N ASN A 188 -3.55 -6.76 -9.80
CA ASN A 188 -3.03 -7.77 -10.71
C ASN A 188 -3.43 -9.18 -10.26
N ALA A 189 -3.52 -10.10 -11.21
CA ALA A 189 -3.79 -11.51 -10.96
C ALA A 189 -3.04 -12.41 -11.94
N LEU A 190 -2.67 -13.59 -11.47
CA LEU A 190 -2.13 -14.64 -12.30
C LEU A 190 -3.24 -15.32 -13.10
N ILE A 191 -2.86 -15.80 -14.29
CA ILE A 191 -3.75 -16.60 -15.15
C ILE A 191 -3.36 -18.07 -15.03
N LEU A 192 -4.35 -18.95 -15.05
CA LEU A 192 -4.18 -20.39 -14.89
C LEU A 192 -3.38 -21.00 -16.04
N ALA A 193 -2.13 -21.19 -15.90
CA ALA A 193 -1.22 -22.06 -16.62
C ALA A 193 0.22 -21.83 -16.19
N TRP A 194 1.12 -22.73 -16.50
CA TRP A 194 2.54 -22.64 -16.17
C TRP A 194 3.42 -22.65 -17.43
N GLY A 195 4.58 -22.03 -17.29
CA GLY A 195 5.58 -22.02 -18.35
C GLY A 195 5.13 -21.32 -19.64
N ASP A 196 5.52 -21.84 -20.78
CA ASP A 196 5.27 -21.21 -22.08
C ASP A 196 3.79 -21.22 -22.52
N LEU A 197 2.95 -22.04 -21.90
CA LEU A 197 1.52 -22.09 -22.17
C LEU A 197 0.77 -20.96 -21.45
N ASN A 198 1.37 -20.35 -20.44
CA ASN A 198 0.76 -19.26 -19.68
C ASN A 198 1.15 -17.90 -20.26
N ARG A 199 0.53 -17.53 -21.37
CA ARG A 199 0.73 -16.23 -22.00
C ARG A 199 -0.62 -15.58 -22.30
N PRO A 200 -0.86 -14.41 -21.70
CA PRO A 200 -0.03 -13.64 -20.76
C PRO A 200 -0.16 -14.17 -19.32
N GLY A 201 0.97 -14.39 -18.65
CA GLY A 201 1.02 -15.04 -17.35
C GLY A 201 0.48 -14.23 -16.17
N ASN A 202 0.66 -12.93 -16.18
CA ASN A 202 0.11 -12.02 -15.19
C ASN A 202 -0.59 -10.86 -15.90
N ARG A 203 -1.78 -10.53 -15.43
CA ARG A 203 -2.59 -9.44 -15.96
C ARG A 203 -2.82 -8.39 -14.90
N TYR A 204 -2.86 -7.15 -15.36
CA TYR A 204 -3.22 -5.98 -14.59
C TYR A 204 -4.60 -5.53 -15.03
N PHE A 205 -5.44 -5.24 -14.07
CA PHE A 205 -6.84 -4.89 -14.29
C PHE A 205 -7.15 -3.55 -13.66
N ALA A 206 -7.94 -2.74 -14.36
CA ALA A 206 -8.65 -1.63 -13.76
C ALA A 206 -10.16 -1.83 -13.94
N PHE A 207 -10.87 -1.75 -12.83
CA PHE A 207 -12.33 -1.81 -12.80
C PHE A 207 -12.89 -0.46 -12.36
N ASP A 208 -14.03 -0.08 -12.89
CA ASP A 208 -14.79 1.06 -12.39
C ASP A 208 -15.21 0.79 -10.93
N LYS A 209 -14.79 1.65 -10.01
CA LYS A 209 -15.01 1.43 -8.58
C LYS A 209 -16.48 1.42 -8.16
N LYS A 210 -17.38 2.02 -8.97
CA LYS A 210 -18.82 2.10 -8.66
C LYS A 210 -19.59 0.90 -9.17
N THR A 211 -19.21 0.38 -10.34
CA THR A 211 -19.99 -0.62 -11.06
C THR A 211 -19.29 -1.98 -11.15
N GLY A 212 -17.98 -2.04 -10.90
CA GLY A 212 -17.17 -3.24 -11.14
C GLY A 212 -16.89 -3.54 -12.61
N GLN A 213 -17.34 -2.70 -13.56
CA GLN A 213 -17.09 -2.90 -14.99
C GLN A 213 -15.60 -2.74 -15.31
N THR A 214 -15.10 -3.57 -16.22
CA THR A 214 -13.71 -3.53 -16.65
C THR A 214 -13.44 -2.28 -17.48
N ILE A 215 -12.45 -1.47 -17.05
CA ILE A 215 -11.99 -0.28 -17.76
C ILE A 215 -10.89 -0.66 -18.75
N TRP A 216 -9.88 -1.40 -18.26
CA TRP A 216 -8.81 -1.92 -19.11
C TRP A 216 -8.19 -3.19 -18.49
N VAL A 217 -7.58 -3.98 -19.37
CA VAL A 217 -6.72 -5.12 -19.01
C VAL A 217 -5.38 -4.93 -19.71
N ALA A 218 -4.29 -5.05 -18.96
CA ALA A 218 -2.94 -4.94 -19.48
C ALA A 218 -2.11 -6.18 -19.18
N SER A 219 -1.28 -6.59 -20.13
CA SER A 219 -0.38 -7.74 -20.03
C SER A 219 1.02 -7.31 -20.47
N PRO A 220 1.75 -6.55 -19.63
CA PRO A 220 3.04 -5.96 -20.03
C PRO A 220 4.15 -6.99 -20.18
N GLN A 221 3.98 -8.19 -19.66
CA GLN A 221 4.97 -9.26 -19.61
C GLN A 221 4.59 -10.45 -20.48
N SER A 222 5.58 -11.26 -20.88
CA SER A 222 5.40 -12.42 -21.75
C SER A 222 5.38 -13.76 -21.01
N ARG A 223 6.00 -13.83 -19.83
CA ARG A 223 6.14 -15.05 -19.02
C ARG A 223 5.80 -14.77 -17.58
N HIS A 224 5.60 -15.83 -16.79
CA HIS A 224 5.72 -15.75 -15.34
C HIS A 224 6.59 -16.89 -14.84
N TYR A 225 7.32 -16.66 -13.75
CA TYR A 225 8.20 -17.64 -13.13
C TYR A 225 7.70 -18.08 -11.75
N ASP A 226 6.87 -17.28 -11.10
CA ASP A 226 6.35 -17.55 -9.77
C ASP A 226 5.09 -16.71 -9.49
N THR A 227 4.55 -16.82 -8.28
CA THR A 227 3.46 -15.99 -7.78
C THR A 227 3.87 -14.52 -7.73
N ASN A 228 2.89 -13.63 -7.86
CA ASN A 228 3.11 -12.21 -7.66
C ASN A 228 2.10 -11.65 -6.66
N TYR A 229 2.61 -10.94 -5.67
CA TYR A 229 1.83 -10.12 -4.74
C TYR A 229 2.44 -8.73 -4.54
N SER A 230 3.29 -8.30 -5.48
CA SER A 230 3.71 -6.90 -5.55
C SER A 230 2.49 -6.02 -5.76
N THR A 231 2.14 -5.26 -4.73
CA THR A 231 1.05 -4.29 -4.82
C THR A 231 1.52 -3.07 -5.58
N PRO A 232 0.77 -2.60 -6.58
CA PRO A 232 1.14 -1.43 -7.37
C PRO A 232 1.23 -0.16 -6.50
N ILE A 233 2.13 0.74 -6.89
CA ILE A 233 2.13 2.13 -6.41
C ILE A 233 1.83 3.08 -7.57
N VAL A 234 1.37 4.28 -7.25
CA VAL A 234 1.07 5.30 -8.26
C VAL A 234 1.96 6.52 -8.04
N ALA A 235 2.49 7.05 -9.13
CA ALA A 235 3.38 8.22 -9.13
C ALA A 235 3.13 9.10 -10.36
N ASP A 236 3.50 10.37 -10.27
CA ASP A 236 3.54 11.27 -11.42
C ASP A 236 4.95 11.29 -11.99
N ILE A 237 5.12 10.76 -13.19
CA ILE A 237 6.37 10.69 -13.90
C ILE A 237 6.29 11.65 -15.10
N ASN A 238 6.97 12.78 -15.04
CA ASN A 238 6.95 13.79 -16.13
C ASN A 238 5.52 14.15 -16.60
N GLY A 239 4.58 14.30 -15.69
CA GLY A 239 3.19 14.63 -16.01
C GLY A 239 2.35 13.45 -16.51
N ILE A 240 2.88 12.23 -16.43
CA ILE A 240 2.14 11.00 -16.69
C ILE A 240 1.79 10.35 -15.35
N ARG A 241 0.51 10.15 -15.09
CA ARG A 241 0.06 9.37 -13.93
C ARG A 241 0.35 7.90 -14.18
N ALA A 242 1.35 7.37 -13.51
CA ALA A 242 1.92 6.05 -13.75
C ALA A 242 1.68 5.08 -12.59
N LEU A 243 1.38 3.85 -12.94
CA LEU A 243 1.33 2.69 -12.06
C LEU A 243 2.69 1.99 -12.14
N MET A 244 3.40 1.81 -11.02
CA MET A 244 4.63 1.05 -10.96
C MET A 244 4.42 -0.25 -10.18
N VAL A 245 4.90 -1.36 -10.72
CA VAL A 245 4.67 -2.69 -10.14
C VAL A 245 5.76 -3.67 -10.52
N GLY A 246 6.11 -4.56 -9.60
CA GLY A 246 6.96 -5.70 -9.85
C GLY A 246 6.18 -6.83 -10.53
N GLY A 247 6.78 -7.43 -11.53
CA GLY A 247 6.20 -8.53 -12.30
C GLY A 247 6.62 -9.92 -11.83
N THR A 248 5.87 -10.92 -12.25
CA THR A 248 6.19 -12.35 -12.04
C THR A 248 7.35 -12.82 -12.90
N ASP A 249 7.78 -12.01 -13.84
CA ASP A 249 8.86 -12.24 -14.80
C ASP A 249 10.22 -11.64 -14.38
N GLY A 250 10.30 -11.07 -13.17
CA GLY A 250 11.49 -10.40 -12.70
C GLY A 250 11.68 -8.98 -13.22
N VAL A 251 10.62 -8.41 -13.79
CA VAL A 251 10.62 -7.09 -14.43
C VAL A 251 9.80 -6.12 -13.61
N TYR A 252 10.30 -4.91 -13.38
CA TYR A 252 9.46 -3.79 -12.99
C TYR A 252 8.86 -3.13 -14.20
N HIS A 253 7.57 -2.82 -14.12
CA HIS A 253 6.80 -2.16 -15.17
C HIS A 253 6.26 -0.83 -14.69
N ALA A 254 6.25 0.18 -15.54
CA ALA A 254 5.44 1.38 -15.37
C ALA A 254 4.37 1.42 -16.47
N LEU A 255 3.12 1.59 -16.07
CA LEU A 255 1.95 1.64 -16.95
C LEU A 255 1.22 2.95 -16.72
N LYS A 256 0.59 3.51 -17.78
CA LYS A 256 -0.33 4.65 -17.62
C LYS A 256 -1.57 4.20 -16.84
N VAL A 257 -1.90 4.89 -15.75
CA VAL A 257 -3.03 4.53 -14.87
C VAL A 257 -4.35 4.47 -15.61
N ASN A 258 -4.57 5.38 -16.57
CA ASN A 258 -5.86 5.50 -17.23
C ASN A 258 -6.07 4.51 -18.37
N THR A 259 -5.00 4.02 -19.02
CA THR A 259 -5.10 3.20 -20.22
C THR A 259 -4.47 1.82 -20.10
N GLY A 260 -3.62 1.60 -19.07
CA GLY A 260 -2.85 0.37 -18.94
C GLY A 260 -1.66 0.26 -19.90
N GLU A 261 -1.42 1.26 -20.77
CA GLU A 261 -0.30 1.25 -21.71
C GLU A 261 1.05 1.32 -20.99
N LYS A 262 2.00 0.53 -21.46
CA LYS A 262 3.35 0.48 -20.90
C LYS A 262 4.14 1.74 -21.22
N ILE A 263 4.73 2.36 -20.20
CA ILE A 263 5.65 3.49 -20.29
C ILE A 263 7.07 2.96 -20.42
N TRP A 264 7.47 2.12 -19.47
CA TRP A 264 8.77 1.46 -19.46
C TRP A 264 8.73 0.12 -18.74
N SER A 265 9.77 -0.65 -18.94
CA SER A 265 10.05 -1.88 -18.21
C SER A 265 11.56 -2.04 -18.00
N ILE A 266 11.94 -2.62 -16.86
CA ILE A 266 13.32 -2.96 -16.53
C ILE A 266 13.40 -4.35 -15.92
N GLU A 267 14.16 -5.25 -16.53
CA GLU A 267 14.43 -6.57 -15.99
C GLU A 267 15.55 -6.46 -14.93
N VAL A 268 15.32 -7.02 -13.75
CA VAL A 268 16.23 -6.88 -12.60
C VAL A 268 16.48 -8.20 -11.88
N SER A 269 15.64 -9.21 -12.10
CA SER A 269 15.70 -10.49 -11.42
C SER A 269 15.39 -11.65 -12.37
N LYS A 270 15.96 -12.82 -12.09
CA LYS A 270 15.59 -14.07 -12.79
C LYS A 270 14.28 -14.66 -12.27
N ARG A 271 13.69 -14.10 -11.23
CA ARG A 271 12.46 -14.56 -10.60
C ARG A 271 11.52 -13.41 -10.30
N ALA A 272 10.31 -13.76 -9.84
CA ALA A 272 9.25 -12.80 -9.53
C ALA A 272 9.67 -11.76 -8.48
N ILE A 273 9.17 -10.54 -8.65
CA ILE A 273 9.34 -9.45 -7.71
C ILE A 273 8.11 -9.39 -6.83
N LEU A 274 8.29 -9.48 -5.52
CA LEU A 274 7.21 -9.71 -4.57
C LEU A 274 6.85 -8.48 -3.71
N ASN A 275 7.72 -7.48 -3.67
CA ASN A 275 7.51 -6.24 -2.92
C ASN A 275 7.13 -5.07 -3.82
N SER A 276 6.70 -3.98 -3.19
CA SER A 276 6.32 -2.75 -3.89
C SER A 276 7.53 -1.82 -4.04
N ALA A 277 7.60 -1.10 -5.15
CA ALA A 277 8.54 -0.01 -5.35
C ALA A 277 8.20 1.20 -4.48
N LEU A 278 9.12 2.17 -4.44
CA LEU A 278 8.90 3.51 -3.94
C LEU A 278 9.20 4.53 -5.04
N PHE A 279 8.68 5.73 -4.89
CA PHE A 279 8.94 6.81 -5.84
C PHE A 279 9.12 8.14 -5.13
N ARG A 280 10.15 8.88 -5.53
CA ARG A 280 10.38 10.25 -5.10
C ARG A 280 11.24 10.99 -6.13
N ASP A 281 10.83 12.19 -6.52
CA ASP A 281 11.61 13.09 -7.36
C ASP A 281 12.06 12.45 -8.70
N ASN A 282 11.15 11.79 -9.40
CA ASN A 282 11.41 11.05 -10.64
C ASN A 282 12.39 9.86 -10.52
N VAL A 283 12.66 9.43 -9.30
CA VAL A 283 13.46 8.23 -9.02
C VAL A 283 12.53 7.13 -8.49
N ALA A 284 12.58 5.96 -9.11
CA ALA A 284 11.96 4.77 -8.57
C ALA A 284 13.01 3.98 -7.78
N TYR A 285 12.70 3.66 -6.54
CA TYR A 285 13.51 2.79 -5.67
C TYR A 285 12.89 1.41 -5.69
N ILE A 286 13.68 0.45 -6.10
CA ILE A 286 13.24 -0.93 -6.33
C ILE A 286 14.09 -1.90 -5.54
N THR A 287 13.49 -3.02 -5.15
CA THR A 287 14.17 -4.06 -4.38
C THR A 287 13.72 -5.45 -4.82
N HIS A 288 14.57 -6.45 -4.68
CA HIS A 288 14.20 -7.86 -4.75
C HIS A 288 15.17 -8.71 -3.93
N GLY A 289 14.77 -9.91 -3.56
CA GLY A 289 15.60 -10.86 -2.80
C GLY A 289 16.04 -12.08 -3.61
N GLU A 290 15.81 -12.09 -4.91
CA GLU A 290 16.04 -13.23 -5.79
C GLU A 290 17.40 -13.15 -6.53
N GLU A 291 17.64 -14.06 -7.48
CA GLU A 291 18.87 -14.06 -8.28
C GLU A 291 18.96 -12.82 -9.17
N ASN A 292 20.11 -12.17 -9.13
CA ASN A 292 20.46 -11.09 -10.06
C ASN A 292 20.76 -11.65 -11.46
N LEU A 293 20.62 -10.81 -12.49
CA LEU A 293 20.85 -11.20 -13.89
C LEU A 293 22.32 -11.43 -14.22
N ASP A 294 23.20 -10.67 -13.60
CA ASP A 294 24.60 -10.48 -13.99
C ASP A 294 25.63 -10.91 -12.94
N THR A 295 25.18 -11.51 -11.82
CA THR A 295 26.05 -11.99 -10.73
C THR A 295 25.41 -13.18 -10.02
N THR A 296 26.21 -13.89 -9.23
CA THR A 296 25.76 -14.97 -8.34
C THR A 296 25.28 -14.45 -6.99
N GLU A 297 25.51 -13.18 -6.66
CA GLU A 297 24.94 -12.56 -5.46
C GLU A 297 23.41 -12.47 -5.62
N MET A 298 22.69 -12.81 -4.57
CA MET A 298 21.24 -12.67 -4.52
C MET A 298 20.85 -11.33 -3.94
N GLY A 299 19.68 -10.82 -4.35
CA GLY A 299 19.09 -9.62 -3.81
C GLY A 299 19.70 -8.31 -4.30
N MET A 300 18.89 -7.29 -4.31
CA MET A 300 19.28 -5.95 -4.75
C MET A 300 18.41 -4.86 -4.11
N VAL A 301 19.04 -3.74 -3.82
CA VAL A 301 18.42 -2.44 -3.58
C VAL A 301 18.94 -1.48 -4.64
N ALA A 302 18.08 -0.79 -5.35
CA ALA A 302 18.49 0.08 -6.45
C ALA A 302 17.60 1.32 -6.61
N ALA A 303 18.16 2.35 -7.24
CA ALA A 303 17.45 3.52 -7.71
C ALA A 303 17.57 3.64 -9.22
N ILE A 304 16.45 3.87 -9.91
CA ILE A 304 16.39 4.05 -11.36
C ILE A 304 15.80 5.41 -11.72
N ASP A 305 16.23 5.94 -12.84
CA ASP A 305 15.65 7.10 -13.47
C ASP A 305 14.30 6.71 -14.11
N ALA A 306 13.21 7.03 -13.43
CA ALA A 306 11.87 6.69 -13.89
C ALA A 306 11.38 7.55 -15.06
N THR A 307 12.10 8.59 -15.46
CA THR A 307 11.72 9.48 -16.57
C THR A 307 11.99 8.90 -17.94
N LYS A 308 12.80 7.84 -18.01
CA LYS A 308 13.09 7.10 -19.24
C LYS A 308 11.87 6.31 -19.71
N THR A 309 11.86 5.92 -20.98
CA THR A 309 10.76 5.19 -21.61
C THR A 309 11.25 3.95 -22.37
N GLY A 310 10.32 3.02 -22.66
CA GLY A 310 10.65 1.79 -23.39
C GLY A 310 11.27 0.70 -22.51
N VAL A 311 12.11 -0.14 -23.11
CA VAL A 311 12.85 -1.16 -22.36
C VAL A 311 14.13 -0.53 -21.82
N LEU A 312 14.18 -0.39 -20.50
CA LEU A 312 15.32 0.23 -19.82
C LEU A 312 16.47 -0.77 -19.69
N THR A 313 17.68 -0.25 -19.73
CA THR A 313 18.93 -1.01 -19.61
C THR A 313 19.76 -0.52 -18.42
N ALA A 314 20.99 -1.00 -18.27
CA ALA A 314 21.85 -0.69 -17.14
C ALA A 314 22.12 0.81 -16.93
N ASP A 315 21.99 1.63 -17.97
CA ASP A 315 22.14 3.09 -17.91
C ASP A 315 20.96 3.82 -17.22
N ALA A 316 19.89 3.10 -16.93
CA ALA A 316 18.77 3.65 -16.14
C ALA A 316 19.06 3.65 -14.63
N PHE A 317 20.00 2.82 -14.17
CA PHE A 317 20.34 2.80 -12.76
C PHE A 317 21.13 4.07 -12.39
N LYS A 318 20.63 4.79 -11.39
CA LYS A 318 21.39 5.83 -10.69
C LYS A 318 22.44 5.18 -9.79
N TRP A 319 22.02 4.13 -9.10
CA TRP A 319 22.87 3.23 -8.32
C TRP A 319 22.18 1.88 -8.10
N ARG A 320 22.96 0.85 -7.75
CA ARG A 320 22.46 -0.46 -7.34
C ARG A 320 23.43 -1.11 -6.36
N THR A 321 22.88 -1.69 -5.29
CA THR A 321 23.62 -2.40 -4.24
C THR A 321 23.07 -3.82 -4.17
N ARG A 322 23.94 -4.80 -4.37
CA ARG A 322 23.61 -6.23 -4.36
C ARG A 322 23.93 -6.86 -3.00
N GLY A 323 23.54 -8.11 -2.80
CA GLY A 323 23.85 -8.87 -1.59
C GLY A 323 22.95 -8.53 -0.39
N PHE A 324 21.84 -7.82 -0.60
CA PHE A 324 20.80 -7.59 0.40
C PHE A 324 19.47 -8.11 -0.15
N LEU A 325 18.73 -8.92 0.64
CA LEU A 325 17.64 -9.78 0.16
C LEU A 325 16.24 -9.37 0.64
N PRO A 326 15.72 -8.19 0.31
CA PRO A 326 14.38 -7.78 0.68
C PRO A 326 13.34 -8.42 -0.26
N THR A 327 13.01 -9.68 -0.03
CA THR A 327 12.10 -10.42 -0.92
C THR A 327 10.65 -10.01 -0.72
N PHE A 328 10.19 -9.93 0.54
CA PHE A 328 8.77 -9.71 0.86
C PHE A 328 8.48 -8.29 1.34
N ALA A 329 9.32 -7.80 2.26
CA ALA A 329 9.16 -6.48 2.83
C ALA A 329 9.46 -5.39 1.81
N SER A 330 8.51 -4.48 1.61
CA SER A 330 8.73 -3.28 0.81
C SER A 330 9.53 -2.26 1.62
N PRO A 331 10.45 -1.52 1.01
CA PRO A 331 11.27 -0.53 1.71
C PRO A 331 10.47 0.71 2.13
N VAL A 332 11.06 1.57 2.94
CA VAL A 332 10.52 2.89 3.28
C VAL A 332 11.62 3.95 3.15
N LEU A 333 11.24 5.15 2.67
CA LEU A 333 12.15 6.27 2.48
C LEU A 333 12.04 7.29 3.62
N ASP A 334 13.17 7.70 4.16
CA ASP A 334 13.31 8.94 4.90
C ASP A 334 13.88 10.05 3.99
N THR A 335 14.30 11.16 4.55
CA THR A 335 14.84 12.28 3.79
C THR A 335 16.10 11.88 3.01
N ASP A 336 17.05 11.23 3.67
CA ASP A 336 18.38 10.89 3.15
C ASP A 336 18.69 9.39 3.16
N ARG A 337 17.77 8.55 3.66
CA ARG A 337 17.97 7.10 3.80
C ARG A 337 16.79 6.29 3.28
N LEU A 338 17.14 5.16 2.70
CA LEU A 338 16.20 4.09 2.39
C LEU A 338 16.41 2.99 3.42
N TYR A 339 15.33 2.57 4.07
CA TYR A 339 15.33 1.43 4.98
C TYR A 339 14.64 0.24 4.33
N ALA A 340 15.34 -0.88 4.31
CA ALA A 340 14.83 -2.15 3.82
C ALA A 340 15.06 -3.23 4.88
N VAL A 341 14.19 -4.23 4.93
CA VAL A 341 14.36 -5.40 5.79
C VAL A 341 14.48 -6.63 4.91
N ASP A 342 15.50 -7.43 5.14
CA ASP A 342 15.68 -8.68 4.41
C ASP A 342 14.87 -9.84 5.01
N ASN A 343 14.89 -10.99 4.33
CA ASN A 343 14.14 -12.16 4.78
C ASN A 343 14.59 -12.72 6.13
N SER A 344 15.85 -12.47 6.51
CA SER A 344 16.43 -12.90 7.80
C SER A 344 16.21 -11.88 8.91
N ALA A 345 15.27 -10.94 8.70
CA ALA A 345 14.96 -9.86 9.63
C ALA A 345 16.18 -8.96 9.95
N ILE A 346 17.04 -8.71 8.97
CA ILE A 346 18.10 -7.72 9.04
C ILE A 346 17.57 -6.41 8.46
N LEU A 347 17.53 -5.37 9.26
CA LEU A 347 17.21 -4.00 8.84
C LEU A 347 18.48 -3.35 8.30
N GLY A 348 18.47 -2.97 7.03
CA GLY A 348 19.53 -2.20 6.37
C GLY A 348 19.11 -0.76 6.14
N ALA A 349 20.05 0.17 6.29
CA ALA A 349 19.92 1.57 5.87
C ALA A 349 20.87 1.85 4.72
N PHE A 350 20.34 2.50 3.68
CA PHE A 350 21.07 2.82 2.47
C PHE A 350 20.99 4.33 2.21
N ASP A 351 22.10 4.92 1.81
CA ASP A 351 22.14 6.31 1.38
C ASP A 351 21.31 6.48 0.10
N VAL A 352 20.39 7.40 0.09
CA VAL A 352 19.44 7.60 -1.01
C VAL A 352 20.11 8.06 -2.30
N GLN A 353 21.25 8.79 -2.21
CA GLN A 353 21.95 9.35 -3.38
C GLN A 353 22.91 8.36 -4.02
N THR A 354 23.57 7.56 -3.20
CA THR A 354 24.69 6.69 -3.62
C THR A 354 24.38 5.21 -3.58
N GLY A 355 23.36 4.81 -2.82
CA GLY A 355 23.04 3.41 -2.53
C GLY A 355 24.02 2.73 -1.56
N ALA A 356 24.97 3.45 -1.00
CA ALA A 356 25.89 2.89 -0.03
C ALA A 356 25.14 2.36 1.19
N LYS A 357 25.39 1.11 1.57
CA LYS A 357 24.85 0.55 2.82
C LYS A 357 25.56 1.22 4.01
N LEU A 358 24.82 2.01 4.77
CA LEU A 358 25.33 2.79 5.90
C LEU A 358 25.52 1.93 7.15
N TRP A 359 24.53 1.11 7.46
CA TRP A 359 24.55 0.20 8.58
C TRP A 359 23.48 -0.90 8.42
N GLU A 360 23.58 -1.93 9.25
CA GLU A 360 22.56 -2.96 9.39
C GLU A 360 22.33 -3.33 10.84
N LYS A 361 21.15 -3.86 11.16
CA LYS A 361 20.74 -4.30 12.50
C LYS A 361 19.88 -5.54 12.42
N THR A 362 20.30 -6.60 13.07
CA THR A 362 19.52 -7.84 13.20
C THR A 362 18.37 -7.65 14.18
N LEU A 363 17.15 -7.96 13.75
CA LEU A 363 15.93 -7.88 14.57
C LEU A 363 15.37 -9.25 14.93
N GLY A 364 15.64 -10.26 14.13
CA GLY A 364 15.11 -11.60 14.31
C GLY A 364 15.74 -12.59 13.33
N THR A 365 14.98 -13.58 12.92
CA THR A 365 15.44 -14.63 12.00
C THR A 365 14.58 -14.75 10.75
N LEU A 366 13.37 -14.18 10.76
CA LEU A 366 12.45 -14.24 9.64
C LEU A 366 11.53 -13.01 9.63
N GLN A 367 11.34 -12.43 8.43
CA GLN A 367 10.59 -11.20 8.23
C GLN A 367 9.80 -11.23 6.92
N LYS A 368 8.54 -10.75 6.97
CA LYS A 368 7.71 -10.49 5.77
C LYS A 368 7.04 -9.12 5.79
N GLY A 369 6.61 -8.66 6.95
CA GLY A 369 5.95 -7.36 7.09
C GLY A 369 6.88 -6.21 6.70
N SER A 370 6.35 -5.21 6.03
CA SER A 370 7.11 -4.00 5.66
C SER A 370 7.24 -3.06 6.85
N PRO A 371 8.36 -2.34 6.99
CA PRO A 371 8.51 -1.31 8.00
C PRO A 371 7.57 -0.13 7.73
N VAL A 372 7.16 0.54 8.80
CA VAL A 372 6.45 1.81 8.75
C VAL A 372 7.29 2.90 9.42
N LEU A 373 7.40 4.05 8.77
CA LEU A 373 8.12 5.21 9.27
C LEU A 373 7.12 6.29 9.69
N ALA A 374 7.10 6.63 10.96
CA ALA A 374 6.28 7.71 11.50
C ALA A 374 6.94 8.32 12.74
N ASP A 375 6.75 9.61 12.98
CA ASP A 375 7.26 10.33 14.16
C ASP A 375 8.78 10.12 14.38
N GLY A 376 9.56 10.05 13.30
CA GLY A 376 10.99 9.76 13.35
C GLY A 376 11.36 8.36 13.86
N LYS A 377 10.41 7.43 13.85
CA LYS A 377 10.55 6.06 14.35
C LYS A 377 10.19 5.05 13.26
N LEU A 378 10.85 3.88 13.30
CA LEU A 378 10.49 2.71 12.52
C LEU A 378 9.73 1.73 13.40
N TYR A 379 8.61 1.24 12.89
CA TYR A 379 7.76 0.22 13.52
C TYR A 379 7.87 -1.05 12.70
N ILE A 380 8.36 -2.14 13.31
CA ILE A 380 8.69 -3.38 12.61
C ILE A 380 8.27 -4.59 13.45
N GLY A 381 7.49 -5.52 12.88
CA GLY A 381 7.20 -6.81 13.48
C GLY A 381 8.01 -7.92 12.81
N THR A 382 8.32 -9.01 13.53
CA THR A 382 9.02 -10.19 13.03
C THR A 382 8.18 -11.45 13.19
N GLU A 383 8.45 -12.49 12.38
CA GLU A 383 7.77 -13.78 12.56
C GLU A 383 8.19 -14.52 13.86
N ASN A 384 9.21 -14.05 14.53
CA ASN A 384 9.59 -14.51 15.88
C ASN A 384 8.72 -13.89 17.00
N GLY A 385 7.67 -13.14 16.65
CA GLY A 385 6.75 -12.52 17.60
C GLY A 385 7.26 -11.23 18.23
N LYS A 386 8.39 -10.68 17.79
CA LYS A 386 8.93 -9.43 18.32
C LYS A 386 8.40 -8.24 17.53
N PHE A 387 7.94 -7.22 18.25
CA PHE A 387 7.59 -5.93 17.68
C PHE A 387 8.55 -4.87 18.20
N TYR A 388 9.17 -4.15 17.28
CA TYR A 388 10.19 -3.14 17.55
C TYR A 388 9.68 -1.74 17.30
N ILE A 389 10.02 -0.82 18.19
CA ILE A 389 9.99 0.62 17.99
C ILE A 389 11.45 1.10 17.98
N LEU A 390 11.91 1.58 16.82
CA LEU A 390 13.30 1.96 16.62
C LEU A 390 13.41 3.44 16.28
N ARG A 391 14.46 4.10 16.77
CA ARG A 391 14.86 5.43 16.32
C ARG A 391 16.08 5.31 15.42
N PRO A 392 15.92 5.48 14.10
CA PRO A 392 17.04 5.40 13.17
C PRO A 392 17.89 6.68 13.25
N SER A 393 19.20 6.51 12.99
CA SER A 393 20.18 7.57 12.92
C SER A 393 21.11 7.39 11.71
N ALA A 394 22.13 8.22 11.58
CA ALA A 394 23.12 8.10 10.51
C ALA A 394 23.98 6.83 10.63
N THR A 395 24.16 6.30 11.84
CA THR A 395 25.13 5.24 12.13
C THR A 395 24.51 3.98 12.75
N GLY A 396 23.17 3.93 12.87
CA GLY A 396 22.48 2.78 13.45
C GLY A 396 21.04 3.08 13.80
N ALA A 397 20.39 2.16 14.51
CA ALA A 397 19.06 2.34 15.04
C ALA A 397 19.03 1.98 16.53
N GLU A 398 18.62 2.94 17.35
CA GLU A 398 18.35 2.75 18.77
C GLU A 398 17.07 1.94 18.95
N VAL A 399 17.08 0.94 19.79
CA VAL A 399 15.85 0.23 20.21
C VAL A 399 15.21 1.03 21.33
N LEU A 400 14.08 1.67 21.03
CA LEU A 400 13.27 2.36 22.02
C LEU A 400 12.43 1.36 22.80
N ASP A 401 11.93 0.34 22.10
CA ASP A 401 11.12 -0.72 22.68
C ASP A 401 11.20 -2.01 21.86
N GLU A 402 11.13 -3.13 22.56
CA GLU A 402 11.05 -4.48 21.99
C GLU A 402 10.03 -5.27 22.80
N GLU A 403 8.84 -5.50 22.24
CA GLU A 403 7.79 -6.27 22.89
C GLU A 403 7.63 -7.64 22.24
N MET A 404 7.53 -8.70 23.06
CA MET A 404 7.31 -10.07 22.63
C MET A 404 5.82 -10.41 22.64
N LEU A 405 5.27 -10.76 21.48
CA LEU A 405 3.93 -11.29 21.34
C LEU A 405 3.96 -12.83 21.48
N GLY A 406 3.11 -13.35 22.35
CA GLY A 406 3.16 -14.76 22.73
C GLY A 406 4.27 -15.06 23.72
N THR A 407 4.95 -16.19 23.53
CA THR A 407 6.10 -16.59 24.34
C THR A 407 7.27 -17.00 23.45
N PRO A 408 8.51 -17.07 23.94
CA PRO A 408 9.65 -17.53 23.14
C PRO A 408 9.46 -18.96 22.56
N GLN A 409 8.70 -19.83 23.24
CA GLN A 409 8.39 -21.19 22.81
C GLN A 409 7.19 -21.26 21.85
N SER A 410 6.30 -20.26 21.91
CA SER A 410 5.11 -20.14 21.06
C SER A 410 4.90 -18.66 20.70
N PRO A 411 5.71 -18.11 19.80
CA PRO A 411 5.60 -16.71 19.41
C PRO A 411 4.36 -16.49 18.56
N GLU A 412 3.67 -15.36 18.76
CA GLU A 412 2.64 -14.89 17.82
C GLU A 412 3.34 -14.24 16.64
N ALA A 413 3.49 -14.95 15.52
CA ALA A 413 4.19 -14.46 14.35
C ALA A 413 3.54 -13.17 13.80
N ILE A 414 4.35 -12.14 13.54
CA ILE A 414 3.91 -10.87 12.95
C ILE A 414 4.31 -10.88 11.48
N VAL A 415 3.37 -11.25 10.61
CA VAL A 415 3.55 -11.28 9.14
C VAL A 415 3.02 -10.00 8.50
N ALA A 416 1.95 -9.46 9.05
CA ALA A 416 1.34 -8.22 8.58
C ALA A 416 2.24 -7.01 8.84
N SER A 417 2.24 -6.05 7.92
CA SER A 417 2.84 -4.74 8.19
C SER A 417 2.02 -4.00 9.24
N PRO A 418 2.63 -3.28 10.19
CA PRO A 418 1.90 -2.38 11.07
C PRO A 418 1.30 -1.22 10.28
N ILE A 419 0.34 -0.53 10.86
CA ILE A 419 -0.19 0.73 10.33
C ILE A 419 -0.23 1.79 11.42
N VAL A 420 -0.26 3.06 10.98
CA VAL A 420 -0.38 4.22 11.88
C VAL A 420 -1.58 5.04 11.43
N ALA A 421 -2.55 5.20 12.32
CA ALA A 421 -3.74 5.99 12.06
C ALA A 421 -4.32 6.57 13.36
N ASP A 422 -4.83 7.78 13.31
CA ASP A 422 -5.50 8.43 14.43
C ASP A 422 -4.67 8.49 15.74
N GLY A 423 -3.35 8.67 15.65
CA GLY A 423 -2.46 8.69 16.82
C GLY A 423 -2.16 7.32 17.40
N ARG A 424 -2.59 6.25 16.77
CA ARG A 424 -2.37 4.85 17.18
C ARG A 424 -1.52 4.09 16.19
N ILE A 425 -0.82 3.09 16.70
CA ILE A 425 -0.17 2.04 15.95
C ILE A 425 -1.04 0.80 16.05
N TYR A 426 -1.35 0.16 14.94
CA TYR A 426 -2.05 -1.12 14.92
C TYR A 426 -1.09 -2.20 14.45
N VAL A 427 -0.98 -3.25 15.25
CA VAL A 427 -0.15 -4.42 14.99
C VAL A 427 -1.04 -5.64 14.89
N THR A 428 -0.87 -6.42 13.82
CA THR A 428 -1.61 -7.66 13.62
C THR A 428 -0.63 -8.83 13.60
N SER A 429 -0.79 -9.74 14.54
CA SER A 429 -0.11 -11.04 14.55
C SER A 429 -0.98 -12.10 13.85
N MET A 430 -0.50 -13.33 13.77
CA MET A 430 -1.30 -14.47 13.28
C MET A 430 -2.45 -14.84 14.24
N GLU A 431 -2.45 -14.32 15.48
CA GLU A 431 -3.40 -14.67 16.54
C GLU A 431 -4.32 -13.49 16.92
N ALA A 432 -3.81 -12.26 16.88
CA ALA A 432 -4.51 -11.12 17.43
C ALA A 432 -4.14 -9.81 16.76
N MET A 433 -5.01 -8.81 16.94
CA MET A 433 -4.75 -7.42 16.60
C MET A 433 -4.63 -6.60 17.88
N TYR A 434 -3.67 -5.69 17.89
CA TYR A 434 -3.33 -4.79 18.99
C TYR A 434 -3.45 -3.34 18.53
N ALA A 435 -4.10 -2.49 19.32
CA ALA A 435 -4.10 -1.04 19.14
C ALA A 435 -3.27 -0.38 20.24
N ILE A 436 -2.23 0.34 19.85
CA ILE A 436 -1.22 0.91 20.72
C ILE A 436 -1.32 2.44 20.70
N GLY A 437 -1.39 3.04 21.86
CA GLY A 437 -1.47 4.48 22.02
C GLY A 437 -2.89 5.02 22.23
N LYS A 438 -2.97 6.31 22.50
CA LYS A 438 -4.23 7.04 22.64
C LYS A 438 -4.68 7.55 21.28
N ARG A 439 -5.96 7.36 20.98
CA ARG A 439 -6.51 7.87 19.73
C ARG A 439 -6.54 9.39 19.74
N ALA A 440 -6.08 10.01 18.67
CA ALA A 440 -6.21 11.45 18.46
C ALA A 440 -7.70 11.82 18.25
N ALA A 441 -8.14 12.92 18.87
CA ALA A 441 -9.50 13.41 18.65
C ALA A 441 -9.65 13.86 17.19
N ARG A 442 -10.60 13.27 16.47
CA ARG A 442 -11.00 13.79 15.16
C ARG A 442 -11.77 15.10 15.35
N LYS A 443 -11.35 16.18 14.70
CA LYS A 443 -12.18 17.37 14.56
C LYS A 443 -13.45 16.94 13.82
N GLY A 444 -14.61 17.22 14.38
CA GLY A 444 -15.92 16.78 13.92
C GLY A 444 -16.05 16.77 12.39
N SER A 445 -16.69 15.75 11.87
CA SER A 445 -16.84 15.41 10.46
C SER A 445 -17.62 16.47 9.66
N GLY A 446 -16.95 17.58 9.40
CA GLY A 446 -17.14 18.27 8.15
C GLY A 446 -16.32 17.48 7.13
N ALA A 447 -16.91 17.12 6.03
CA ALA A 447 -16.28 16.35 4.95
C ALA A 447 -14.80 16.73 4.85
N SER A 448 -13.93 15.82 5.26
CA SER A 448 -12.50 15.99 5.14
C SER A 448 -12.22 16.04 3.64
N SER A 449 -12.01 17.24 3.13
CA SER A 449 -11.35 17.41 1.85
C SER A 449 -10.01 16.68 1.98
N ALA A 450 -9.88 15.56 1.33
CA ALA A 450 -8.64 14.83 1.19
C ALA A 450 -7.63 15.76 0.53
N SER A 451 -6.86 16.47 1.37
CA SER A 451 -5.67 17.18 0.92
C SER A 451 -4.55 16.16 0.76
N GLY A 452 -4.48 15.55 -0.42
CA GLY A 452 -3.45 14.57 -0.69
C GLY A 452 -3.56 13.83 -2.00
N ALA A 453 -4.73 13.83 -2.63
CA ALA A 453 -4.81 13.55 -4.05
C ALA A 453 -5.21 14.88 -4.70
N SER A 454 -4.27 15.63 -5.21
CA SER A 454 -4.57 16.60 -6.26
C SER A 454 -5.17 15.79 -7.40
N GLY A 455 -6.50 15.56 -7.29
CA GLY A 455 -7.28 15.24 -8.45
C GLY A 455 -6.83 16.23 -9.49
N ALA A 456 -6.42 15.76 -10.65
CA ALA A 456 -6.10 16.59 -11.76
C ALA A 456 -7.26 17.57 -11.95
N SER A 457 -7.14 18.76 -11.33
CA SER A 457 -7.81 19.94 -11.82
C SER A 457 -7.34 20.04 -13.25
N GLY A 458 -8.27 19.86 -14.16
CA GLY A 458 -8.00 20.03 -15.58
C GLY A 458 -7.19 21.29 -15.77
N ALA A 459 -5.94 21.13 -16.13
CA ALA A 459 -5.18 22.17 -16.74
C ALA A 459 -5.97 22.52 -18.02
N SER A 460 -6.73 23.61 -17.96
CA SER A 460 -7.24 24.28 -19.11
C SER A 460 -6.04 24.85 -19.87
N GLY A 461 -5.42 24.03 -20.67
CA GLY A 461 -4.29 24.40 -21.51
C GLY A 461 -4.27 23.48 -22.71
N ALA A 462 -4.45 24.04 -23.88
CA ALA A 462 -4.30 23.49 -25.21
C ALA A 462 -4.98 22.09 -25.39
N SER A 463 -6.06 22.05 -26.13
CA SER A 463 -6.71 20.84 -26.61
C SER A 463 -5.65 19.89 -27.19
N SER A 464 -5.13 18.97 -26.38
CA SER A 464 -4.25 17.94 -26.85
C SER A 464 -5.07 17.02 -27.77
N ALA A 465 -4.53 16.71 -28.95
CA ALA A 465 -5.21 15.83 -29.89
C ALA A 465 -5.37 14.43 -29.24
N PRO A 466 -6.53 13.77 -29.45
CA PRO A 466 -6.69 12.40 -29.01
C PRO A 466 -5.62 11.49 -29.63
N ALA A 467 -4.92 10.74 -28.80
CA ALA A 467 -3.93 9.76 -29.20
C ALA A 467 -4.37 8.32 -28.91
N VAL A 468 -5.23 8.14 -27.91
CA VAL A 468 -5.74 6.83 -27.49
C VAL A 468 -7.26 6.89 -27.40
N VAL A 469 -7.92 5.89 -27.97
CA VAL A 469 -9.36 5.63 -27.81
C VAL A 469 -9.54 4.35 -27.01
N GLN A 470 -10.24 4.45 -25.90
CA GLN A 470 -10.60 3.32 -25.06
C GLN A 470 -12.11 3.11 -25.14
N VAL A 471 -12.53 1.90 -25.44
CA VAL A 471 -13.95 1.52 -25.38
C VAL A 471 -14.27 1.11 -23.94
N PHE A 472 -15.35 1.66 -23.38
CA PHE A 472 -15.81 1.34 -22.03
C PHE A 472 -17.29 0.90 -22.06
N PRO A 473 -17.65 -0.16 -21.32
CA PRO A 473 -16.72 -1.08 -20.66
C PRO A 473 -15.83 -1.83 -21.65
N TYR A 474 -14.63 -2.23 -21.21
CA TYR A 474 -13.67 -2.98 -22.05
C TYR A 474 -14.25 -4.32 -22.51
N GLU A 475 -15.04 -4.94 -21.66
CA GLU A 475 -15.82 -6.13 -21.93
C GLU A 475 -17.08 -6.15 -21.06
N ALA A 476 -18.08 -6.93 -21.45
CA ALA A 476 -19.30 -7.12 -20.68
C ALA A 476 -19.80 -8.55 -20.82
N LEU A 477 -20.16 -9.18 -19.70
CA LEU A 477 -20.87 -10.44 -19.67
C LEU A 477 -22.38 -10.15 -19.71
N LEU A 478 -23.07 -10.61 -20.75
CA LEU A 478 -24.48 -10.33 -20.95
C LEU A 478 -25.27 -11.65 -21.03
N LEU A 479 -26.41 -11.70 -20.38
CA LEU A 479 -27.39 -12.75 -20.60
C LEU A 479 -28.12 -12.51 -21.93
N PRO A 480 -28.67 -13.55 -22.54
CA PRO A 480 -29.46 -13.41 -23.77
C PRO A 480 -30.55 -12.34 -23.63
N GLY A 481 -30.60 -11.38 -24.55
CA GLY A 481 -31.53 -10.26 -24.55
C GLY A 481 -31.11 -9.02 -23.76
N GLN A 482 -30.02 -9.08 -23.01
CA GLN A 482 -29.43 -7.89 -22.38
C GLN A 482 -28.59 -7.08 -23.35
N THR A 483 -28.48 -5.78 -23.08
CA THR A 483 -27.65 -4.84 -23.83
C THR A 483 -26.78 -4.03 -22.89
N VAL A 484 -25.62 -3.57 -23.38
CA VAL A 484 -24.76 -2.63 -22.68
C VAL A 484 -24.46 -1.46 -23.60
N ALA A 485 -24.53 -0.25 -23.07
CA ALA A 485 -24.14 0.95 -23.81
C ALA A 485 -22.61 1.07 -23.80
N LEU A 486 -22.02 1.11 -24.98
CA LEU A 486 -20.58 1.36 -25.12
C LEU A 486 -20.32 2.87 -25.21
N LYS A 487 -19.18 3.31 -24.70
CA LYS A 487 -18.68 4.66 -24.75
C LYS A 487 -17.23 4.68 -25.23
N ALA A 488 -16.85 5.71 -25.96
CA ALA A 488 -15.46 5.96 -26.32
C ALA A 488 -14.86 6.98 -25.34
N ARG A 489 -13.83 6.59 -24.63
CA ARG A 489 -13.04 7.48 -23.77
C ARG A 489 -11.78 7.89 -24.54
N LEU A 490 -11.58 9.18 -24.70
CA LEU A 490 -10.44 9.74 -25.45
C LEU A 490 -9.38 10.24 -24.50
N PHE A 491 -8.12 9.88 -24.77
CA PHE A 491 -6.97 10.27 -23.99
C PHE A 491 -5.89 10.88 -24.90
N ASP A 492 -5.09 11.79 -24.34
CA ASP A 492 -3.90 12.30 -25.01
C ASP A 492 -2.74 11.27 -25.00
N ALA A 493 -1.61 11.63 -25.59
CA ALA A 493 -0.43 10.77 -25.65
C ALA A 493 0.15 10.43 -24.26
N ASN A 494 -0.10 11.26 -23.25
CA ASN A 494 0.32 11.03 -21.87
C ASN A 494 -0.68 10.17 -21.07
N GLY A 495 -1.84 9.82 -21.68
CA GLY A 495 -2.91 9.09 -21.01
C GLY A 495 -3.81 9.99 -20.15
N ASN A 496 -3.76 11.31 -20.31
CA ASN A 496 -4.71 12.19 -19.65
C ASN A 496 -6.07 12.11 -20.36
N PHE A 497 -7.13 12.03 -19.57
CA PHE A 497 -8.49 11.98 -20.08
C PHE A 497 -8.86 13.30 -20.76
N ILE A 498 -9.40 13.24 -21.98
CA ILE A 498 -9.85 14.40 -22.73
C ILE A 498 -11.38 14.53 -22.64
N ARG A 499 -12.10 13.50 -23.08
CA ARG A 499 -13.57 13.46 -23.06
C ARG A 499 -14.10 12.05 -23.29
N GLU A 500 -15.38 11.89 -23.03
CA GLU A 500 -16.14 10.68 -23.33
C GLU A 500 -17.16 11.00 -24.44
N GLU A 501 -17.32 10.08 -25.35
CA GLU A 501 -18.30 10.15 -26.42
C GLU A 501 -19.13 8.85 -26.46
N PRO A 502 -20.42 8.89 -26.84
CA PRO A 502 -21.13 7.66 -27.15
C PRO A 502 -20.36 6.91 -28.23
N ALA A 503 -20.18 5.60 -28.09
CA ALA A 503 -19.61 4.82 -29.16
C ALA A 503 -20.58 4.90 -30.36
N ALA A 504 -20.05 5.16 -31.57
CA ALA A 504 -20.84 5.10 -32.77
C ALA A 504 -21.44 3.70 -32.90
N GLN A 505 -22.74 3.66 -33.23
CA GLN A 505 -23.46 2.42 -33.54
C GLN A 505 -22.99 1.80 -34.84
#